data_f308c103745f2a42a4d5d8d9de57b4ce
#
_entry.id   f308c103745f2a42a4d5d8d9de57b4ce
#
_cell.length_a   1.000
_cell.length_b   1.000
_cell.length_c   1.000
_cell.angle_alpha   90.00
_cell.angle_beta   90.00
_cell.angle_gamma   90.00
#
_symmetry.space_group_name_H-M   'P 1'
#
loop_
_entity.id
_entity.type
_entity.pdbx_description
1 polymer ?
#
loop_
_entity_poly.entity_id
_entity_poly.type
_entity_poly.pdbx_seq_one_letter_code
_entity_poly.pdbx_strand_id
1 'polypeptide(L)'
;MSKPTFKTVTRTQGNNQALKDGSVKPKTFDFEFEDVPVLVDGFRRMVRGLEFDISEMAITTYICARAHGKRMTALPIFPVRAFHHGAIMVNAKAGIRTPKDLEGKRVGVNRGYTVTTGVWARSVLQDEYGVDLSKITWVLSGDEHVAEYVPPANVVPIDAAKKMSEMLVDGELAAAIGVEVDHADVKPLIPNALDAGLAALRTRGHYPINHLMVVKDDVLAANPDLAADVFNAFAESKRVYLQRLKAGQIEKPTAIDSMHQRVMEITGDPLPYGIAPNRKVIEELIGHALKQRIITRPVSVDELFAASTRTLVA
;
A
#
# COMPACT_ATOMS: atom_id res chain seq x y z
N MET A 1 -9.28 14.92 -34.06
CA MET A 1 -9.27 13.49 -33.69
C MET A 1 -9.78 13.40 -32.27
N SER A 2 -10.63 12.41 -31.94
CA SER A 2 -11.01 12.12 -30.54
C SER A 2 -9.79 11.69 -29.75
N LYS A 3 -9.73 12.07 -28.46
CA LYS A 3 -8.68 11.58 -27.56
C LYS A 3 -8.81 10.05 -27.37
N PRO A 4 -7.70 9.31 -27.24
CA PRO A 4 -7.76 7.93 -26.84
C PRO A 4 -8.34 7.81 -25.43
N THR A 5 -9.02 6.71 -25.15
CA THR A 5 -9.63 6.42 -23.85
C THR A 5 -8.91 5.23 -23.25
N PHE A 6 -8.55 5.29 -21.96
CA PHE A 6 -7.87 4.20 -21.27
C PHE A 6 -8.68 3.66 -20.10
N LYS A 7 -8.90 2.35 -20.13
CA LYS A 7 -9.60 1.61 -19.07
C LYS A 7 -8.80 1.68 -17.78
N THR A 8 -9.40 2.30 -16.77
CA THR A 8 -8.68 2.68 -15.53
C THR A 8 -9.42 2.20 -14.31
N VAL A 9 -8.70 1.61 -13.36
CA VAL A 9 -9.21 1.26 -12.04
C VAL A 9 -8.45 1.99 -10.94
N THR A 10 -9.18 2.71 -10.11
CA THR A 10 -8.69 3.32 -8.86
C THR A 10 -9.87 3.58 -7.93
N ARG A 11 -9.68 3.37 -6.64
CA ARG A 11 -10.70 3.70 -5.65
C ARG A 11 -10.87 5.22 -5.58
N THR A 12 -12.11 5.67 -5.47
CA THR A 12 -12.38 7.11 -5.24
C THR A 12 -11.89 7.53 -3.86
N GLN A 13 -11.09 8.59 -3.83
CA GLN A 13 -10.50 9.19 -2.65
C GLN A 13 -10.49 10.70 -2.79
N GLY A 14 -10.30 11.46 -1.71
CA GLY A 14 -10.26 12.91 -1.78
C GLY A 14 -9.26 13.44 -2.81
N ASN A 15 -8.09 12.80 -2.91
CA ASN A 15 -6.99 13.24 -3.80
C ASN A 15 -7.21 12.94 -5.28
N ASN A 16 -8.14 12.07 -5.66
CA ASN A 16 -8.49 11.77 -7.05
C ASN A 16 -9.95 12.07 -7.40
N GLN A 17 -10.72 12.64 -6.49
CA GLN A 17 -12.12 12.98 -6.69
C GLN A 17 -12.32 13.87 -7.91
N ALA A 18 -11.46 14.88 -8.11
CA ALA A 18 -11.57 15.82 -9.22
C ALA A 18 -11.33 15.16 -10.60
N LEU A 19 -10.65 14.03 -10.66
CA LEU A 19 -10.56 13.19 -11.88
C LEU A 19 -11.86 12.41 -12.10
N LYS A 20 -12.44 11.89 -11.02
CA LYS A 20 -13.66 11.06 -11.07
C LYS A 20 -14.90 11.86 -11.43
N ASP A 21 -15.02 13.10 -10.96
CA ASP A 21 -16.14 13.98 -11.27
C ASP A 21 -15.93 14.82 -12.56
N GLY A 22 -14.75 14.70 -13.18
CA GLY A 22 -14.41 15.37 -14.43
C GLY A 22 -14.07 16.85 -14.30
N SER A 23 -13.91 17.40 -13.09
CA SER A 23 -13.47 18.78 -12.88
C SER A 23 -11.98 18.98 -13.20
N VAL A 24 -11.18 17.90 -13.14
CA VAL A 24 -9.83 17.83 -13.68
C VAL A 24 -9.81 16.80 -14.80
N LYS A 25 -9.23 17.16 -15.94
CA LYS A 25 -9.14 16.27 -17.12
C LYS A 25 -7.71 16.19 -17.63
N PRO A 26 -7.26 15.00 -18.08
CA PRO A 26 -5.99 14.85 -18.79
C PRO A 26 -5.99 15.65 -20.09
N LYS A 27 -4.79 15.99 -20.57
CA LYS A 27 -4.65 16.80 -21.80
C LYS A 27 -4.79 15.95 -23.07
N THR A 28 -4.20 14.76 -23.10
CA THR A 28 -4.00 13.98 -24.34
C THR A 28 -4.92 12.76 -24.44
N PHE A 29 -5.60 12.38 -23.36
CA PHE A 29 -6.46 11.19 -23.30
C PHE A 29 -7.66 11.41 -22.38
N ASP A 30 -8.55 10.42 -22.31
CA ASP A 30 -9.66 10.37 -21.36
C ASP A 30 -9.57 9.09 -20.52
N PHE A 31 -9.92 9.18 -19.22
CA PHE A 31 -10.09 8.03 -18.35
C PHE A 31 -11.44 7.36 -18.59
N GLU A 32 -11.45 6.04 -18.74
CA GLU A 32 -12.65 5.20 -18.60
C GLU A 32 -12.56 4.46 -17.26
N PHE A 33 -13.17 5.05 -16.23
CA PHE A 33 -13.12 4.48 -14.90
C PHE A 33 -14.05 3.27 -14.77
N GLU A 34 -13.47 2.10 -14.48
CA GLU A 34 -14.24 0.92 -14.07
C GLU A 34 -14.41 0.94 -12.54
N ASP A 35 -15.66 0.79 -12.09
CA ASP A 35 -15.96 0.63 -10.68
C ASP A 35 -15.73 -0.81 -10.25
N VAL A 36 -14.79 -1.00 -9.31
CA VAL A 36 -14.47 -2.29 -8.70
C VAL A 36 -14.70 -2.13 -7.20
N PRO A 37 -15.85 -2.60 -6.66
CA PRO A 37 -16.23 -2.38 -5.26
C PRO A 37 -15.17 -2.80 -4.25
N VAL A 38 -14.47 -3.90 -4.53
CA VAL A 38 -13.33 -4.39 -3.73
C VAL A 38 -12.05 -4.21 -4.53
N LEU A 39 -11.35 -3.09 -4.35
CA LEU A 39 -10.16 -2.72 -5.13
C LEU A 39 -9.08 -3.82 -5.21
N VAL A 40 -9.00 -4.68 -4.18
CA VAL A 40 -8.07 -5.83 -4.16
C VAL A 40 -8.35 -6.82 -5.30
N ASP A 41 -9.60 -6.97 -5.72
CA ASP A 41 -9.94 -7.80 -6.88
C ASP A 41 -9.44 -7.13 -8.17
N GLY A 42 -9.48 -5.81 -8.25
CA GLY A 42 -8.83 -5.05 -9.32
C GLY A 42 -7.32 -5.31 -9.39
N PHE A 43 -6.64 -5.37 -8.24
CA PHE A 43 -5.20 -5.72 -8.20
C PHE A 43 -4.93 -7.11 -8.76
N ARG A 44 -5.73 -8.11 -8.40
CA ARG A 44 -5.61 -9.47 -8.95
C ARG A 44 -5.85 -9.51 -10.45
N ARG A 45 -6.89 -8.85 -10.93
CA ARG A 45 -7.23 -8.76 -12.35
C ARG A 45 -6.08 -8.11 -13.14
N MET A 46 -5.49 -7.03 -12.59
CA MET A 46 -4.34 -6.38 -13.21
C MET A 46 -3.09 -7.27 -13.22
N VAL A 47 -2.72 -7.89 -12.09
CA VAL A 47 -1.51 -8.71 -11.98
C VAL A 47 -1.62 -9.99 -12.82
N ARG A 48 -2.78 -10.64 -12.84
CA ARG A 48 -2.97 -11.95 -13.48
C ARG A 48 -3.36 -11.85 -14.95
N GLY A 49 -4.14 -10.82 -15.33
CA GLY A 49 -4.71 -10.69 -16.66
C GLY A 49 -4.34 -9.41 -17.41
N LEU A 50 -3.69 -8.44 -16.79
CA LEU A 50 -3.44 -7.09 -17.35
C LEU A 50 -4.75 -6.46 -17.92
N GLU A 51 -5.85 -6.60 -17.17
CA GLU A 51 -7.19 -6.23 -17.65
C GLU A 51 -7.45 -4.73 -17.76
N PHE A 52 -6.63 -3.90 -17.11
CA PHE A 52 -6.73 -2.44 -17.12
C PHE A 52 -5.51 -1.83 -17.81
N ASP A 53 -5.72 -0.75 -18.53
CA ASP A 53 -4.61 0.03 -19.12
C ASP A 53 -3.83 0.79 -18.03
N ILE A 54 -4.57 1.38 -17.08
CA ILE A 54 -4.06 2.11 -15.92
C ILE A 54 -4.71 1.53 -14.66
N SER A 55 -3.91 1.25 -13.64
CA SER A 55 -4.44 0.66 -12.39
C SER A 55 -3.77 1.25 -11.16
N GLU A 56 -4.57 1.55 -10.12
CA GLU A 56 -4.04 1.63 -8.76
C GLU A 56 -3.55 0.23 -8.36
N MET A 57 -2.43 0.16 -7.64
CA MET A 57 -1.80 -1.11 -7.25
C MET A 57 -1.12 -0.98 -5.89
N ALA A 58 -1.24 -2.03 -5.07
CA ALA A 58 -0.44 -2.16 -3.86
C ALA A 58 1.04 -2.23 -4.22
N ILE A 59 1.88 -1.37 -3.62
CA ILE A 59 3.27 -1.19 -4.05
C ILE A 59 4.11 -2.48 -3.92
N THR A 60 3.93 -3.28 -2.86
CA THR A 60 4.68 -4.54 -2.72
C THR A 60 4.19 -5.62 -3.65
N THR A 61 2.87 -5.66 -3.95
CA THR A 61 2.34 -6.51 -5.02
C THR A 61 2.95 -6.15 -6.36
N TYR A 62 3.09 -4.85 -6.67
CA TYR A 62 3.76 -4.38 -7.88
C TYR A 62 5.22 -4.82 -7.93
N ILE A 63 5.99 -4.60 -6.86
CA ILE A 63 7.41 -5.01 -6.79
C ILE A 63 7.55 -6.52 -7.01
N CYS A 64 6.70 -7.32 -6.37
CA CYS A 64 6.66 -8.77 -6.55
C CYS A 64 6.29 -9.15 -8.00
N ALA A 65 5.26 -8.53 -8.56
CA ALA A 65 4.81 -8.78 -9.92
C ALA A 65 5.90 -8.47 -10.96
N ARG A 66 6.62 -7.37 -10.80
CA ARG A 66 7.76 -7.02 -11.67
C ARG A 66 8.88 -8.06 -11.59
N ALA A 67 9.20 -8.54 -10.39
CA ALA A 67 10.20 -9.59 -10.19
C ALA A 67 9.81 -10.93 -10.88
N HIS A 68 8.50 -11.15 -11.11
CA HIS A 68 7.95 -12.29 -11.83
C HIS A 68 7.58 -11.96 -13.29
N GLY A 69 8.13 -10.88 -13.87
CA GLY A 69 8.04 -10.56 -15.29
C GLY A 69 6.69 -10.02 -15.74
N LYS A 70 5.82 -9.55 -14.83
CA LYS A 70 4.55 -8.91 -15.22
C LYS A 70 4.81 -7.59 -15.95
N ARG A 71 4.14 -7.41 -17.10
CA ARG A 71 4.39 -6.31 -18.05
C ARG A 71 3.55 -5.07 -17.72
N MET A 72 3.89 -4.41 -16.63
CA MET A 72 3.33 -3.14 -16.20
C MET A 72 4.42 -2.31 -15.51
N THR A 73 4.39 -1.01 -15.68
CA THR A 73 5.38 -0.08 -15.11
C THR A 73 4.69 0.97 -14.26
N ALA A 74 5.27 1.26 -13.10
CA ALA A 74 4.73 2.25 -12.17
C ALA A 74 5.00 3.68 -12.62
N LEU A 75 4.09 4.56 -12.22
CA LEU A 75 4.26 6.01 -12.17
C LEU A 75 4.46 6.43 -10.71
N PRO A 76 5.28 7.45 -10.41
CA PRO A 76 5.55 7.88 -9.04
C PRO A 76 4.38 8.72 -8.46
N ILE A 77 3.18 8.18 -8.56
CA ILE A 77 1.92 8.69 -8.04
C ILE A 77 1.53 7.80 -6.87
N PHE A 78 1.42 8.34 -5.67
CA PHE A 78 1.21 7.59 -4.43
C PHE A 78 -0.11 8.00 -3.76
N PRO A 79 -1.26 7.50 -4.24
CA PRO A 79 -2.59 7.94 -3.76
C PRO A 79 -2.91 7.50 -2.34
N VAL A 80 -2.26 6.44 -1.85
CA VAL A 80 -2.53 5.88 -0.51
C VAL A 80 -1.25 5.71 0.28
N ARG A 81 -1.27 6.29 1.48
CA ARG A 81 -0.24 6.12 2.52
C ARG A 81 -0.90 5.84 3.86
N ALA A 82 -0.25 5.11 4.72
CA ALA A 82 -0.72 4.87 6.08
C ALA A 82 0.42 4.47 7.02
N PHE A 83 0.26 4.77 8.32
CA PHE A 83 1.09 4.17 9.36
C PHE A 83 0.59 2.77 9.69
N HIS A 84 1.50 1.83 9.93
CA HIS A 84 1.16 0.41 10.12
C HIS A 84 1.35 -0.09 11.56
N HIS A 85 1.71 0.78 12.48
CA HIS A 85 1.82 0.45 13.91
C HIS A 85 0.51 -0.09 14.48
N GLY A 86 -0.63 0.45 14.04
CA GLY A 86 -1.97 0.01 14.45
C GLY A 86 -2.52 -1.21 13.70
N ALA A 87 -1.78 -1.72 12.70
CA ALA A 87 -2.24 -2.86 11.92
C ALA A 87 -2.11 -4.22 12.65
N ILE A 88 -1.44 -4.25 13.82
CA ILE A 88 -1.13 -5.47 14.55
C ILE A 88 -2.06 -5.56 15.77
N MET A 89 -3.00 -6.51 15.72
CA MET A 89 -3.93 -6.78 16.80
C MET A 89 -3.47 -8.02 17.57
N VAL A 90 -3.60 -8.02 18.89
CA VAL A 90 -3.26 -9.15 19.78
C VAL A 90 -4.45 -9.58 20.62
N ASN A 91 -4.48 -10.86 20.94
CA ASN A 91 -5.37 -11.35 21.99
C ASN A 91 -4.75 -11.05 23.36
N ALA A 92 -5.46 -10.32 24.22
CA ALA A 92 -4.98 -9.93 25.55
C ALA A 92 -4.64 -11.14 26.45
N LYS A 93 -5.25 -12.30 26.20
CA LYS A 93 -5.02 -13.56 26.93
C LYS A 93 -3.84 -14.37 26.38
N ALA A 94 -3.27 -14.00 25.23
CA ALA A 94 -2.15 -14.72 24.61
C ALA A 94 -0.80 -14.52 25.34
N GLY A 95 -0.77 -13.71 26.38
CA GLY A 95 0.45 -13.44 27.17
C GLY A 95 1.46 -12.56 26.47
N ILE A 96 1.08 -11.89 25.37
CA ILE A 96 1.94 -10.96 24.62
C ILE A 96 1.99 -9.62 25.36
N ARG A 97 3.15 -9.26 25.87
CA ARG A 97 3.40 -8.00 26.58
C ARG A 97 4.18 -7.01 25.72
N THR A 98 5.06 -7.52 24.89
CA THR A 98 5.91 -6.74 23.99
C THR A 98 5.87 -7.36 22.58
N PRO A 99 6.18 -6.62 21.52
CA PRO A 99 6.28 -7.20 20.17
C PRO A 99 7.26 -8.38 20.07
N LYS A 100 8.30 -8.42 20.90
CA LYS A 100 9.29 -9.50 20.95
C LYS A 100 8.68 -10.86 21.37
N ASP A 101 7.62 -10.84 22.14
CA ASP A 101 6.93 -12.07 22.60
C ASP A 101 6.20 -12.80 21.47
N LEU A 102 6.13 -12.22 20.28
CA LEU A 102 5.60 -12.89 19.08
C LEU A 102 6.56 -13.94 18.51
N GLU A 103 7.85 -13.93 18.87
CA GLU A 103 8.79 -15.00 18.48
C GLU A 103 8.32 -16.35 19.01
N GLY A 104 8.33 -17.37 18.16
CA GLY A 104 7.82 -18.71 18.45
C GLY A 104 6.29 -18.83 18.39
N LYS A 105 5.57 -17.77 18.05
CA LYS A 105 4.09 -17.77 17.99
C LYS A 105 3.58 -17.88 16.54
N ARG A 106 2.27 -18.17 16.45
CA ARG A 106 1.51 -18.08 15.20
C ARG A 106 0.89 -16.69 15.09
N VAL A 107 1.15 -16.00 14.01
CA VAL A 107 0.63 -14.65 13.74
C VAL A 107 -0.09 -14.66 12.40
N GLY A 108 -1.33 -14.21 12.41
CA GLY A 108 -2.16 -14.08 11.22
C GLY A 108 -1.71 -12.91 10.33
N VAL A 109 -1.84 -13.08 9.02
CA VAL A 109 -1.69 -12.00 8.04
C VAL A 109 -2.91 -12.02 7.14
N ASN A 110 -3.66 -10.93 7.14
CA ASN A 110 -4.84 -10.82 6.30
C ASN A 110 -4.44 -10.82 4.82
N ARG A 111 -5.03 -11.75 4.04
CA ARG A 111 -4.72 -12.05 2.64
C ARG A 111 -3.34 -12.72 2.49
N GLY A 112 -2.58 -12.37 1.42
CA GLY A 112 -1.29 -12.94 1.11
C GLY A 112 -0.11 -12.33 1.88
N TYR A 113 1.03 -13.00 1.88
CA TYR A 113 2.25 -12.57 2.55
C TYR A 113 2.83 -11.29 1.92
N THR A 114 2.66 -11.11 0.60
CA THR A 114 3.18 -9.96 -0.15
C THR A 114 2.33 -8.70 -0.03
N VAL A 115 1.21 -8.71 0.72
CA VAL A 115 0.34 -7.54 0.88
C VAL A 115 1.06 -6.42 1.64
N THR A 116 0.99 -5.19 1.12
CA THR A 116 1.76 -4.03 1.61
C THR A 116 1.57 -3.75 3.10
N THR A 117 0.34 -3.85 3.62
CA THR A 117 0.08 -3.69 5.07
C THR A 117 0.88 -4.71 5.90
N GLY A 118 0.91 -5.97 5.46
CA GLY A 118 1.67 -7.03 6.13
C GLY A 118 3.18 -6.76 6.08
N VAL A 119 3.69 -6.33 4.94
CA VAL A 119 5.13 -6.04 4.77
C VAL A 119 5.56 -4.90 5.68
N TRP A 120 4.83 -3.79 5.69
CA TRP A 120 5.15 -2.65 6.56
C TRP A 120 4.95 -2.96 8.05
N ALA A 121 3.90 -3.70 8.45
CA ALA A 121 3.72 -4.10 9.84
C ALA A 121 4.87 -5.01 10.33
N ARG A 122 5.33 -5.96 9.50
CA ARG A 122 6.51 -6.78 9.79
C ARG A 122 7.79 -5.95 9.88
N SER A 123 7.92 -4.90 9.03
CA SER A 123 9.08 -4.01 9.11
C SER A 123 9.09 -3.21 10.43
N VAL A 124 7.95 -2.73 10.91
CA VAL A 124 7.84 -2.11 12.23
C VAL A 124 8.27 -3.08 13.33
N LEU A 125 7.80 -4.32 13.32
CA LEU A 125 8.21 -5.34 14.28
C LEU A 125 9.72 -5.57 14.26
N GLN A 126 10.32 -5.67 13.08
CA GLN A 126 11.75 -5.95 12.91
C GLN A 126 12.62 -4.74 13.30
N ASP A 127 12.34 -3.56 12.73
CA ASP A 127 13.26 -2.41 12.81
C ASP A 127 13.08 -1.59 14.10
N GLU A 128 11.85 -1.52 14.64
CA GLU A 128 11.58 -0.73 15.84
C GLU A 128 11.62 -1.57 17.13
N TYR A 129 11.29 -2.87 17.03
CA TYR A 129 11.20 -3.74 18.20
C TYR A 129 12.17 -4.92 18.18
N GLY A 130 13.01 -5.04 17.14
CA GLY A 130 14.04 -6.08 17.04
C GLY A 130 13.49 -7.51 16.96
N VAL A 131 12.26 -7.68 16.47
CA VAL A 131 11.63 -9.00 16.33
C VAL A 131 12.29 -9.77 15.19
N ASP A 132 12.68 -11.02 15.46
CA ASP A 132 13.15 -11.95 14.45
C ASP A 132 11.96 -12.59 13.73
N LEU A 133 11.65 -12.08 12.54
CA LEU A 133 10.51 -12.52 11.73
C LEU A 133 10.60 -14.00 11.33
N SER A 134 11.79 -14.58 11.30
CA SER A 134 12.00 -15.99 10.95
C SER A 134 11.52 -16.96 12.03
N LYS A 135 11.40 -16.49 13.27
CA LYS A 135 10.91 -17.27 14.40
C LYS A 135 9.39 -17.29 14.53
N ILE A 136 8.68 -16.54 13.69
CA ILE A 136 7.22 -16.46 13.72
C ILE A 136 6.65 -17.39 12.62
N THR A 137 5.60 -18.14 12.95
CA THR A 137 4.78 -18.82 11.93
C THR A 137 3.71 -17.87 11.44
N TRP A 138 3.82 -17.44 10.18
CA TRP A 138 2.87 -16.54 9.54
C TRP A 138 1.72 -17.33 8.92
N VAL A 139 0.48 -17.03 9.32
CA VAL A 139 -0.74 -17.72 8.87
C VAL A 139 -1.51 -16.80 7.93
N LEU A 140 -1.66 -17.17 6.66
CA LEU A 140 -2.32 -16.35 5.65
C LEU A 140 -3.80 -16.65 5.55
N SER A 141 -4.66 -15.62 5.48
CA SER A 141 -6.10 -15.79 5.27
C SER A 141 -6.52 -15.87 3.81
N GLY A 142 -5.61 -15.68 2.88
CA GLY A 142 -5.91 -15.71 1.43
C GLY A 142 -4.68 -16.02 0.59
N ASP A 143 -4.90 -16.14 -0.71
CA ASP A 143 -3.88 -16.39 -1.70
C ASP A 143 -3.07 -15.12 -2.06
N GLU A 144 -1.91 -15.34 -2.67
CA GLU A 144 -1.06 -14.26 -3.19
C GLU A 144 -1.66 -13.64 -4.47
N HIS A 145 -1.45 -12.35 -4.65
CA HIS A 145 -1.86 -11.67 -5.89
C HIS A 145 -1.05 -12.18 -7.09
N VAL A 146 0.26 -12.39 -6.89
CA VAL A 146 1.18 -12.98 -7.86
C VAL A 146 1.18 -14.49 -7.66
N ALA A 147 0.54 -15.23 -8.55
CA ALA A 147 0.35 -16.67 -8.40
C ALA A 147 1.65 -17.47 -8.42
N GLU A 148 2.69 -16.93 -9.07
CA GLU A 148 4.02 -17.55 -9.19
C GLU A 148 4.89 -17.34 -7.95
N TYR A 149 4.50 -16.46 -7.03
CA TYR A 149 5.25 -16.21 -5.80
C TYR A 149 5.17 -17.39 -4.84
N VAL A 150 6.32 -17.83 -4.34
CA VAL A 150 6.43 -18.89 -3.34
C VAL A 150 6.89 -18.27 -2.01
N PRO A 151 6.07 -18.30 -0.97
CA PRO A 151 6.42 -17.72 0.33
C PRO A 151 7.50 -18.53 1.06
N PRO A 152 8.18 -17.94 2.07
CA PRO A 152 9.11 -18.63 2.95
C PRO A 152 8.47 -19.82 3.69
N ALA A 153 9.29 -20.78 4.13
CA ALA A 153 8.82 -22.02 4.77
C ALA A 153 8.04 -21.82 6.09
N ASN A 154 8.25 -20.69 6.77
CA ASN A 154 7.49 -20.31 7.98
C ASN A 154 6.17 -19.60 7.70
N VAL A 155 5.73 -19.58 6.44
CA VAL A 155 4.44 -19.03 6.00
C VAL A 155 3.53 -20.19 5.60
N VAL A 156 2.35 -20.25 6.22
CA VAL A 156 1.40 -21.33 6.02
C VAL A 156 0.01 -20.77 5.73
N PRO A 157 -0.83 -21.47 4.96
CA PRO A 157 -2.22 -21.05 4.78
C PRO A 157 -3.03 -21.27 6.07
N ILE A 158 -4.09 -20.48 6.21
CA ILE A 158 -5.13 -20.74 7.20
C ILE A 158 -5.89 -22.03 6.85
N ASP A 159 -6.43 -22.70 7.86
CA ASP A 159 -7.43 -23.73 7.62
C ASP A 159 -8.65 -23.10 6.93
N ALA A 160 -9.06 -23.67 5.79
CA ALA A 160 -10.16 -23.13 4.97
C ALA A 160 -11.51 -23.07 5.71
N ALA A 161 -11.70 -23.87 6.77
CA ALA A 161 -12.89 -23.84 7.60
C ALA A 161 -12.89 -22.74 8.68
N LYS A 162 -11.78 -22.03 8.85
CA LYS A 162 -11.59 -21.06 9.94
C LYS A 162 -11.52 -19.63 9.41
N LYS A 163 -11.94 -18.69 10.27
CA LYS A 163 -11.75 -17.25 10.02
C LYS A 163 -10.67 -16.71 10.93
N MET A 164 -9.82 -15.86 10.37
CA MET A 164 -8.68 -15.28 11.10
C MET A 164 -9.12 -14.48 12.34
N SER A 165 -10.24 -13.76 12.25
CA SER A 165 -10.82 -13.03 13.38
C SER A 165 -11.22 -13.95 14.53
N GLU A 166 -11.86 -15.09 14.23
CA GLU A 166 -12.25 -16.09 15.21
C GLU A 166 -11.02 -16.73 15.85
N MET A 167 -10.03 -17.14 15.05
CA MET A 167 -8.79 -17.70 15.56
C MET A 167 -8.01 -16.74 16.47
N LEU A 168 -8.08 -15.42 16.22
CA LEU A 168 -7.48 -14.43 17.10
C LEU A 168 -8.24 -14.33 18.44
N VAL A 169 -9.58 -14.31 18.39
CA VAL A 169 -10.44 -14.29 19.60
C VAL A 169 -10.25 -15.54 20.45
N ASP A 170 -10.18 -16.71 19.81
CA ASP A 170 -10.04 -18.01 20.49
C ASP A 170 -8.61 -18.27 20.99
N GLY A 171 -7.64 -17.40 20.62
CA GLY A 171 -6.24 -17.54 21.04
C GLY A 171 -5.43 -18.57 20.24
N GLU A 172 -5.94 -19.08 19.13
CA GLU A 172 -5.18 -19.92 18.19
C GLU A 172 -4.09 -19.13 17.46
N LEU A 173 -4.32 -17.82 17.30
CA LEU A 173 -3.32 -16.85 16.86
C LEU A 173 -3.00 -15.92 18.02
N ALA A 174 -1.71 -15.71 18.28
CA ALA A 174 -1.26 -14.74 19.29
C ALA A 174 -1.51 -13.29 18.87
N ALA A 175 -1.41 -13.04 17.57
CA ALA A 175 -1.66 -11.75 16.94
C ALA A 175 -2.17 -11.95 15.50
N ALA A 176 -2.72 -10.89 14.92
CA ALA A 176 -3.04 -10.84 13.49
C ALA A 176 -2.79 -9.42 12.91
N ILE A 177 -2.33 -9.37 11.66
CA ILE A 177 -2.02 -8.14 10.94
C ILE A 177 -3.11 -7.85 9.91
N GLY A 178 -3.63 -6.61 9.92
CA GLY A 178 -4.58 -6.13 8.92
C GLY A 178 -5.99 -6.68 9.09
N VAL A 179 -6.36 -7.06 10.29
CA VAL A 179 -7.72 -7.48 10.67
C VAL A 179 -8.37 -6.42 11.56
N GLU A 180 -9.67 -6.26 11.40
CA GLU A 180 -10.52 -5.49 12.31
C GLU A 180 -11.37 -6.47 13.10
N VAL A 181 -11.28 -6.43 14.42
CA VAL A 181 -12.01 -7.32 15.33
C VAL A 181 -12.54 -6.49 16.48
N ASP A 182 -13.86 -6.40 16.59
CA ASP A 182 -14.52 -5.78 17.73
C ASP A 182 -14.78 -6.85 18.80
N HIS A 183 -13.84 -7.00 19.72
CA HIS A 183 -13.92 -7.96 20.83
C HIS A 183 -13.13 -7.46 22.03
N ALA A 184 -13.66 -7.62 23.23
CA ALA A 184 -13.07 -7.11 24.48
C ALA A 184 -11.63 -7.62 24.75
N ASP A 185 -11.29 -8.83 24.28
CA ASP A 185 -9.97 -9.43 24.43
C ASP A 185 -9.00 -9.10 23.28
N VAL A 186 -9.43 -8.35 22.27
CA VAL A 186 -8.57 -7.98 21.13
C VAL A 186 -8.21 -6.49 21.21
N LYS A 187 -6.93 -6.20 21.14
CA LYS A 187 -6.42 -4.83 21.23
C LYS A 187 -5.19 -4.63 20.32
N PRO A 188 -4.84 -3.39 19.97
CA PRO A 188 -3.59 -3.10 19.28
C PRO A 188 -2.38 -3.57 20.12
N LEU A 189 -1.39 -4.19 19.47
CA LEU A 189 -0.13 -4.59 20.08
C LEU A 189 0.67 -3.36 20.51
N ILE A 190 0.68 -2.30 19.67
CA ILE A 190 1.39 -1.06 19.93
C ILE A 190 0.37 -0.04 20.43
N PRO A 191 0.42 0.33 21.71
CA PRO A 191 -0.43 1.38 22.24
C PRO A 191 -0.17 2.73 21.54
N ASN A 192 -1.21 3.56 21.40
CA ASN A 192 -1.10 4.87 20.75
C ASN A 192 -0.44 4.81 19.36
N ALA A 193 -0.82 3.81 18.57
CA ALA A 193 -0.19 3.47 17.29
C ALA A 193 -0.07 4.64 16.31
N LEU A 194 -1.07 5.55 16.28
CA LEU A 194 -1.02 6.72 15.42
C LEU A 194 0.08 7.69 15.88
N ASP A 195 0.23 7.90 17.19
CA ASP A 195 1.28 8.78 17.71
C ASP A 195 2.67 8.17 17.50
N ALA A 196 2.82 6.85 17.61
CA ALA A 196 4.05 6.14 17.24
C ALA A 196 4.40 6.35 15.76
N GLY A 197 3.41 6.22 14.86
CA GLY A 197 3.59 6.49 13.43
C GLY A 197 3.99 7.94 13.15
N LEU A 198 3.33 8.91 13.77
CA LEU A 198 3.68 10.33 13.63
C LEU A 198 5.04 10.67 14.23
N ALA A 199 5.45 10.00 15.30
CA ALA A 199 6.80 10.12 15.85
C ALA A 199 7.85 9.57 14.86
N ALA A 200 7.60 8.42 14.26
CA ALA A 200 8.46 7.87 13.22
C ALA A 200 8.60 8.81 12.00
N LEU A 201 7.50 9.47 11.60
CA LEU A 201 7.54 10.51 10.57
C LEU A 201 8.44 11.68 10.98
N ARG A 202 8.25 12.25 12.19
CA ARG A 202 9.05 13.40 12.66
C ARG A 202 10.52 13.08 12.80
N THR A 203 10.85 11.91 13.31
CA THR A 203 12.25 11.56 13.68
C THR A 203 13.03 10.94 12.54
N ARG A 204 12.37 10.20 11.65
CA ARG A 204 13.02 9.40 10.60
C ARG A 204 12.53 9.70 9.19
N GLY A 205 11.49 10.54 9.04
CA GLY A 205 10.80 10.76 7.76
C GLY A 205 10.05 9.50 7.27
N HIS A 206 9.73 8.56 8.18
CA HIS A 206 9.06 7.31 7.83
C HIS A 206 7.56 7.53 7.65
N TYR A 207 7.12 7.60 6.39
CA TYR A 207 5.71 7.66 6.02
C TYR A 207 5.41 6.66 4.91
N PRO A 208 4.96 5.45 5.27
CA PRO A 208 4.81 4.33 4.36
C PRO A 208 3.89 4.59 3.18
N ILE A 209 4.31 4.15 2.00
CA ILE A 209 3.50 4.12 0.79
C ILE A 209 2.75 2.79 0.73
N ASN A 210 1.43 2.83 0.51
CA ASN A 210 0.61 1.64 0.33
C ASN A 210 0.37 1.34 -1.14
N HIS A 211 -0.06 2.36 -1.90
CA HIS A 211 -0.43 2.17 -3.29
C HIS A 211 0.29 3.16 -4.19
N LEU A 212 0.45 2.76 -5.44
CA LEU A 212 0.90 3.57 -6.55
C LEU A 212 0.03 3.33 -7.78
N MET A 213 0.26 4.11 -8.85
CA MET A 213 -0.38 3.89 -10.15
C MET A 213 0.56 3.11 -11.06
N VAL A 214 0.02 2.16 -11.80
CA VAL A 214 0.75 1.39 -12.84
C VAL A 214 0.05 1.52 -14.19
N VAL A 215 0.81 1.38 -15.26
CA VAL A 215 0.32 1.37 -16.65
C VAL A 215 0.90 0.14 -17.35
N LYS A 216 0.13 -0.51 -18.24
CA LYS A 216 0.64 -1.61 -19.07
C LYS A 216 1.81 -1.15 -19.93
N ASP A 217 2.82 -2.00 -20.09
CA ASP A 217 4.04 -1.67 -20.83
C ASP A 217 3.76 -1.42 -22.32
N ASP A 218 2.85 -2.15 -22.95
CA ASP A 218 2.44 -1.97 -24.34
C ASP A 218 1.67 -0.65 -24.55
N VAL A 219 0.85 -0.26 -23.58
CA VAL A 219 0.14 1.03 -23.60
C VAL A 219 1.13 2.20 -23.49
N LEU A 220 2.14 2.10 -22.60
CA LEU A 220 3.20 3.10 -22.49
C LEU A 220 4.05 3.19 -23.77
N ALA A 221 4.37 2.04 -24.38
CA ALA A 221 5.15 2.01 -25.61
C ALA A 221 4.42 2.65 -26.80
N ALA A 222 3.09 2.47 -26.88
CA ALA A 222 2.26 3.06 -27.92
C ALA A 222 1.95 4.56 -27.71
N ASN A 223 2.09 5.05 -26.46
CA ASN A 223 1.71 6.42 -26.08
C ASN A 223 2.81 7.07 -25.23
N PRO A 224 3.88 7.60 -25.82
CA PRO A 224 5.08 8.10 -25.11
C PRO A 224 4.79 9.19 -24.07
N ASP A 225 3.81 10.06 -24.32
CA ASP A 225 3.45 11.19 -23.46
C ASP A 225 2.47 10.80 -22.34
N LEU A 226 1.88 9.60 -22.41
CA LEU A 226 0.81 9.16 -21.50
C LEU A 226 1.26 9.20 -20.03
N ALA A 227 2.44 8.68 -19.73
CA ALA A 227 2.91 8.59 -18.35
C ALA A 227 3.00 9.97 -17.67
N ALA A 228 3.52 10.96 -18.39
CA ALA A 228 3.63 12.34 -17.89
C ALA A 228 2.25 13.00 -17.76
N ASP A 229 1.34 12.76 -18.69
CA ASP A 229 -0.01 13.34 -18.65
C ASP A 229 -0.86 12.72 -17.53
N VAL A 230 -0.75 11.39 -17.30
CA VAL A 230 -1.36 10.73 -16.12
C VAL A 230 -0.81 11.33 -14.83
N PHE A 231 0.52 11.48 -14.72
CA PHE A 231 1.14 12.10 -13.54
C PHE A 231 0.58 13.50 -13.28
N ASN A 232 0.54 14.34 -14.30
CA ASN A 232 0.07 15.72 -14.19
C ASN A 232 -1.42 15.80 -13.83
N ALA A 233 -2.25 14.91 -14.37
CA ALA A 233 -3.68 14.86 -14.07
C ALA A 233 -3.92 14.48 -12.59
N PHE A 234 -3.22 13.47 -12.09
CA PHE A 234 -3.29 13.09 -10.66
C PHE A 234 -2.70 14.19 -9.75
N ALA A 235 -1.61 14.83 -10.14
CA ALA A 235 -1.01 15.94 -9.41
C ALA A 235 -1.97 17.12 -9.28
N GLU A 236 -2.67 17.48 -10.36
CA GLU A 236 -3.66 18.56 -10.34
C GLU A 236 -4.87 18.21 -9.46
N SER A 237 -5.38 16.98 -9.55
CA SER A 237 -6.48 16.52 -8.69
C SER A 237 -6.08 16.54 -7.21
N LYS A 238 -4.85 16.07 -6.88
CA LYS A 238 -4.28 16.17 -5.54
C LYS A 238 -4.20 17.62 -5.07
N ARG A 239 -3.76 18.55 -5.92
CA ARG A 239 -3.64 19.98 -5.61
C ARG A 239 -5.02 20.56 -5.19
N VAL A 240 -6.07 20.23 -5.94
CA VAL A 240 -7.46 20.65 -5.61
C VAL A 240 -7.87 20.11 -4.24
N TYR A 241 -7.61 18.83 -3.96
CA TYR A 241 -7.88 18.21 -2.68
C TYR A 241 -7.14 18.90 -1.52
N LEU A 242 -5.83 19.11 -1.65
CA LEU A 242 -5.02 19.72 -0.61
C LEU A 242 -5.40 21.17 -0.32
N GLN A 243 -5.83 21.93 -1.34
CA GLN A 243 -6.35 23.28 -1.15
C GLN A 243 -7.63 23.25 -0.30
N ARG A 244 -8.59 22.36 -0.63
CA ARG A 244 -9.84 22.20 0.14
C ARG A 244 -9.57 21.72 1.57
N LEU A 245 -8.65 20.76 1.73
CA LEU A 245 -8.26 20.24 3.04
C LEU A 245 -7.66 21.34 3.92
N LYS A 246 -6.72 22.12 3.38
CA LYS A 246 -6.09 23.25 4.08
C LYS A 246 -7.06 24.35 4.44
N ALA A 247 -8.06 24.61 3.59
CA ALA A 247 -9.08 25.62 3.81
C ALA A 247 -10.22 25.14 4.73
N GLY A 248 -10.23 23.90 5.20
CA GLY A 248 -11.33 23.33 5.99
C GLY A 248 -12.64 23.18 5.20
N GLN A 249 -12.56 23.04 3.88
CA GLN A 249 -13.71 23.00 2.97
C GLN A 249 -14.17 21.58 2.62
N ILE A 250 -13.74 20.58 3.37
CA ILE A 250 -14.24 19.21 3.26
C ILE A 250 -15.42 19.08 4.20
N GLU A 251 -16.63 19.04 3.65
CA GLU A 251 -17.88 19.05 4.44
C GLU A 251 -18.01 17.87 5.40
N LYS A 252 -17.54 16.69 4.98
CA LYS A 252 -17.59 15.45 5.77
C LYS A 252 -16.19 14.81 5.80
N PRO A 253 -15.28 15.32 6.63
CA PRO A 253 -13.92 14.80 6.69
C PRO A 253 -13.93 13.37 7.22
N THR A 254 -13.16 12.53 6.56
CA THR A 254 -12.91 11.13 6.92
C THR A 254 -11.74 11.03 7.91
N ALA A 255 -11.51 9.83 8.47
CA ALA A 255 -10.31 9.57 9.26
C ALA A 255 -9.01 9.77 8.43
N ILE A 256 -9.08 9.52 7.10
CA ILE A 256 -7.95 9.75 6.19
C ILE A 256 -7.68 11.25 6.05
N ASP A 257 -8.70 12.08 5.89
CA ASP A 257 -8.56 13.54 5.81
C ASP A 257 -7.94 14.11 7.09
N SER A 258 -8.41 13.63 8.24
CA SER A 258 -7.86 14.03 9.55
C SER A 258 -6.39 13.60 9.70
N MET A 259 -6.01 12.42 9.23
CA MET A 259 -4.62 11.98 9.20
C MET A 259 -3.77 12.84 8.25
N HIS A 260 -4.28 13.14 7.05
CA HIS A 260 -3.58 14.00 6.11
C HIS A 260 -3.37 15.42 6.68
N GLN A 261 -4.32 15.98 7.44
CA GLN A 261 -4.10 17.25 8.15
C GLN A 261 -2.96 17.16 9.14
N ARG A 262 -2.92 16.12 9.99
CA ARG A 262 -1.81 15.92 10.95
C ARG A 262 -0.45 15.72 10.27
N VAL A 263 -0.41 15.01 9.15
CA VAL A 263 0.82 14.85 8.37
C VAL A 263 1.22 16.16 7.70
N MET A 264 0.26 16.93 7.18
CA MET A 264 0.50 18.24 6.57
C MET A 264 1.12 19.24 7.55
N GLU A 265 0.72 19.21 8.83
CA GLU A 265 1.33 20.02 9.88
C GLU A 265 2.83 19.71 10.11
N ILE A 266 3.26 18.48 9.81
CA ILE A 266 4.64 18.04 9.99
C ILE A 266 5.48 18.27 8.73
N THR A 267 4.93 17.99 7.55
CA THR A 267 5.68 17.89 6.30
C THR A 267 5.34 18.97 5.27
N GLY A 268 4.21 19.66 5.45
CA GLY A 268 3.66 20.58 4.46
C GLY A 268 2.85 19.90 3.35
N ASP A 269 3.17 18.67 2.96
CA ASP A 269 2.44 17.86 1.97
C ASP A 269 2.24 16.43 2.49
N PRO A 270 0.98 15.98 2.73
CA PRO A 270 0.71 14.62 3.19
C PRO A 270 0.77 13.57 2.08
N LEU A 271 0.87 13.97 0.82
CA LEU A 271 0.83 13.09 -0.34
C LEU A 271 1.88 13.47 -1.41
N PRO A 272 3.17 13.57 -1.07
CA PRO A 272 4.18 13.96 -2.06
C PRO A 272 4.24 12.92 -3.18
N TYR A 273 4.07 13.37 -4.43
CA TYR A 273 4.29 12.56 -5.64
C TYR A 273 5.69 12.81 -6.18
N GLY A 274 6.21 11.84 -6.93
CA GLY A 274 7.57 11.86 -7.48
C GLY A 274 8.54 10.95 -6.73
N ILE A 275 9.62 10.58 -7.41
CA ILE A 275 10.67 9.72 -6.82
C ILE A 275 11.48 10.49 -5.78
N ALA A 276 11.92 11.70 -6.11
CA ALA A 276 12.85 12.45 -5.28
C ALA A 276 12.39 12.62 -3.81
N PRO A 277 11.16 13.08 -3.50
CA PRO A 277 10.69 13.22 -2.13
C PRO A 277 10.40 11.88 -1.43
N ASN A 278 10.34 10.78 -2.19
CA ASN A 278 9.96 9.45 -1.70
C ASN A 278 11.08 8.42 -1.75
N ARG A 279 12.25 8.77 -2.30
CA ARG A 279 13.34 7.82 -2.55
C ARG A 279 13.67 6.99 -1.32
N LYS A 280 13.85 7.64 -0.17
CA LYS A 280 14.20 6.96 1.09
C LYS A 280 13.17 5.88 1.47
N VAL A 281 11.89 6.20 1.49
CA VAL A 281 10.84 5.25 1.89
C VAL A 281 10.65 4.13 0.88
N ILE A 282 10.93 4.38 -0.41
CA ILE A 282 10.92 3.34 -1.45
C ILE A 282 12.12 2.41 -1.29
N GLU A 283 13.31 2.93 -1.01
CA GLU A 283 14.52 2.14 -0.73
C GLU A 283 14.35 1.29 0.54
N GLU A 284 13.76 1.85 1.60
CA GLU A 284 13.37 1.09 2.81
C GLU A 284 12.46 -0.09 2.43
N LEU A 285 11.43 0.16 1.63
CA LEU A 285 10.49 -0.89 1.21
C LEU A 285 11.16 -1.98 0.38
N ILE A 286 12.02 -1.61 -0.56
CA ILE A 286 12.80 -2.58 -1.36
C ILE A 286 13.68 -3.43 -0.43
N GLY A 287 14.33 -2.81 0.55
CA GLY A 287 15.11 -3.50 1.57
C GLY A 287 14.28 -4.51 2.37
N HIS A 288 13.04 -4.14 2.75
CA HIS A 288 12.11 -5.06 3.41
C HIS A 288 11.59 -6.16 2.48
N ALA A 289 11.33 -5.84 1.23
CA ALA A 289 10.95 -6.86 0.24
C ALA A 289 12.03 -7.94 0.06
N LEU A 290 13.31 -7.56 0.10
CA LEU A 290 14.44 -8.50 0.10
C LEU A 290 14.53 -9.29 1.41
N LYS A 291 14.55 -8.63 2.57
CA LYS A 291 14.66 -9.27 3.89
C LYS A 291 13.52 -10.26 4.14
N GLN A 292 12.31 -9.92 3.69
CA GLN A 292 11.12 -10.75 3.81
C GLN A 292 10.94 -11.73 2.65
N ARG A 293 11.91 -11.83 1.73
CA ARG A 293 11.93 -12.76 0.59
C ARG A 293 10.75 -12.59 -0.38
N ILE A 294 10.22 -11.39 -0.51
CA ILE A 294 9.21 -11.04 -1.52
C ILE A 294 9.86 -10.97 -2.90
N ILE A 295 11.09 -10.48 -2.94
CA ILE A 295 11.98 -10.52 -4.10
C ILE A 295 13.31 -11.19 -3.71
N THR A 296 13.97 -11.81 -4.68
CA THR A 296 15.22 -12.54 -4.47
C THR A 296 16.45 -11.78 -4.94
N ARG A 297 16.26 -10.70 -5.68
CA ARG A 297 17.31 -9.82 -6.20
C ARG A 297 16.97 -8.36 -5.91
N PRO A 298 17.97 -7.52 -5.60
CA PRO A 298 17.76 -6.09 -5.44
C PRO A 298 17.27 -5.47 -6.74
N VAL A 299 16.45 -4.46 -6.63
CA VAL A 299 15.98 -3.59 -7.72
C VAL A 299 16.28 -2.15 -7.32
N SER A 300 16.72 -1.33 -8.25
CA SER A 300 16.88 0.10 -7.99
C SER A 300 15.53 0.83 -8.05
N VAL A 301 15.42 1.94 -7.32
CA VAL A 301 14.20 2.76 -7.36
C VAL A 301 13.86 3.17 -8.80
N ASP A 302 14.86 3.57 -9.57
CA ASP A 302 14.65 4.08 -10.93
C ASP A 302 14.16 3.00 -11.92
N GLU A 303 14.46 1.72 -11.67
CA GLU A 303 13.95 0.60 -12.47
C GLU A 303 12.46 0.32 -12.26
N LEU A 304 11.90 0.77 -11.16
CA LEU A 304 10.48 0.58 -10.87
C LEU A 304 9.58 1.54 -11.64
N PHE A 305 10.07 2.70 -12.08
CA PHE A 305 9.24 3.77 -12.61
C PHE A 305 9.51 4.09 -14.06
N ALA A 306 8.47 4.50 -14.80
CA ALA A 306 8.56 4.95 -16.17
C ALA A 306 9.58 6.07 -16.32
N ALA A 307 10.50 5.93 -17.28
CA ALA A 307 11.64 6.84 -17.44
C ALA A 307 11.23 8.31 -17.59
N SER A 308 10.15 8.59 -18.34
CA SER A 308 9.62 9.94 -18.57
C SER A 308 9.04 10.62 -17.32
N THR A 309 8.84 9.88 -16.22
CA THR A 309 8.27 10.43 -14.97
C THR A 309 9.28 10.55 -13.83
N ARG A 310 10.52 10.09 -13.99
CA ARG A 310 11.51 10.00 -12.90
C ARG A 310 11.90 11.34 -12.28
N THR A 311 11.83 12.41 -13.05
CA THR A 311 12.15 13.77 -12.59
C THR A 311 10.92 14.59 -12.18
N LEU A 312 9.72 14.04 -12.38
CA LEU A 312 8.49 14.73 -12.03
C LEU A 312 8.27 14.68 -10.51
N VAL A 313 7.82 15.81 -9.95
CA VAL A 313 7.46 15.97 -8.54
C VAL A 313 6.18 16.82 -8.45
N ALA A 314 5.36 16.55 -7.46
CA ALA A 314 4.15 17.31 -7.16
C ALA A 314 3.75 17.13 -5.69
#